data_a14de1464fa1fa89d9a8800d4e69ed0c
#
_entry.id   a14de1464fa1fa89d9a8800d4e69ed0c
#
_cell.length_a   1.000
_cell.length_b   1.000
_cell.length_c   1.000
_cell.angle_alpha   90.00
_cell.angle_beta   90.00
_cell.angle_gamma   90.00
#
_symmetry.space_group_name_H-M   'P 1'
#
loop_
_entity.id
_entity.type
_entity.pdbx_description
1 polymer ?
#
loop_
_entity_poly.entity_id
_entity_poly.type
_entity_poly.pdbx_seq_one_letter_code
_entity_poly.pdbx_strand_id
1 'polypeptide(L)'
;MSRLSSISSDPVLKEFAQGVAQDSVMPVADFLAPTVAVSKAVGRYKKYTEKNRFHIPDTLRTLGGRATELKFEVADETYNCEPHALDYPVDNLEQLEADGVMNMLREGAVAIAQVAALSHEKRVIDAALTAVGAGTNKVWNSSADPVADVDAEILNVIKACAFGSVMGVGVLFGASAWNVFKNAAAVRGRFVVGAGGKAG
;
A
#
# COMPACT_ATOMS: atom_id res chain seq x y z
N MET A 1 28.28 5.52 -28.85
CA MET A 1 28.21 6.48 -27.76
C MET A 1 26.91 6.25 -27.02
N SER A 2 26.97 5.98 -25.72
CA SER A 2 25.79 5.63 -24.93
C SER A 2 24.91 6.86 -24.75
N ARG A 3 23.60 6.76 -25.07
CA ARG A 3 22.61 7.82 -24.86
C ARG A 3 22.49 8.27 -23.40
N LEU A 4 23.00 7.48 -22.46
CA LEU A 4 22.96 7.75 -21.01
C LEU A 4 23.97 8.83 -20.56
N SER A 5 24.98 9.16 -21.37
CA SER A 5 25.99 10.17 -21.02
C SER A 5 25.54 11.62 -21.25
N SER A 6 24.37 11.84 -21.88
CA SER A 6 23.84 13.19 -22.16
C SER A 6 22.74 13.63 -21.20
N ILE A 7 22.32 12.78 -20.25
CA ILE A 7 21.32 13.15 -19.25
C ILE A 7 22.06 13.80 -18.08
N SER A 8 22.14 15.13 -18.12
CA SER A 8 22.59 15.91 -16.96
C SER A 8 21.46 15.94 -15.94
N SER A 9 21.60 15.20 -14.85
CA SER A 9 20.69 15.33 -13.72
C SER A 9 21.21 16.41 -12.77
N ASP A 10 20.45 17.47 -12.60
CA ASP A 10 20.71 18.47 -11.56
C ASP A 10 20.39 17.86 -10.18
N PRO A 11 21.37 17.72 -9.27
CA PRO A 11 21.13 17.11 -7.96
C PRO A 11 20.18 17.94 -7.10
N VAL A 12 20.20 19.27 -7.21
CA VAL A 12 19.32 20.15 -6.45
C VAL A 12 17.88 20.01 -6.89
N LEU A 13 17.65 19.93 -8.19
CA LEU A 13 16.32 19.72 -8.75
C LEU A 13 15.75 18.34 -8.39
N LYS A 14 16.61 17.34 -8.31
CA LYS A 14 16.25 15.98 -7.90
C LYS A 14 15.83 15.93 -6.42
N GLU A 15 16.60 16.54 -5.51
CA GLU A 15 16.26 16.59 -4.08
C GLU A 15 14.96 17.35 -3.86
N PHE A 16 14.78 18.47 -4.57
CA PHE A 16 13.55 19.25 -4.52
C PHE A 16 12.35 18.42 -4.99
N ALA A 17 12.46 17.72 -6.12
CA ALA A 17 11.39 16.86 -6.64
C ALA A 17 11.04 15.72 -5.68
N GLN A 18 12.03 15.12 -5.02
CA GLN A 18 11.81 14.09 -4.01
C GLN A 18 11.05 14.64 -2.78
N GLY A 19 11.39 15.84 -2.30
CA GLY A 19 10.68 16.48 -1.21
C GLY A 19 9.21 16.73 -1.54
N VAL A 20 8.93 17.26 -2.72
CA VAL A 20 7.57 17.52 -3.19
C VAL A 20 6.76 16.22 -3.34
N ALA A 21 7.38 15.16 -3.83
CA ALA A 21 6.70 13.86 -3.97
C ALA A 21 6.29 13.27 -2.61
N GLN A 22 7.09 13.47 -1.58
CA GLN A 22 6.77 13.01 -0.21
C GLN A 22 5.60 13.79 0.41
N ASP A 23 5.50 15.09 0.15
CA ASP A 23 4.47 15.94 0.75
C ASP A 23 3.11 15.87 0.04
N SER A 24 3.08 15.48 -1.23
CA SER A 24 1.89 15.62 -2.07
C SER A 24 1.00 14.39 -2.15
N VAL A 25 1.46 13.23 -1.70
CA VAL A 25 0.71 11.96 -1.84
C VAL A 25 0.59 11.26 -0.50
N MET A 26 -0.62 10.90 -0.10
CA MET A 26 -0.84 10.02 1.06
C MET A 26 -0.22 8.64 0.75
N PRO A 27 0.61 8.08 1.64
CA PRO A 27 1.31 6.82 1.39
C PRO A 27 0.40 5.59 1.54
N VAL A 28 -0.62 5.49 0.67
CA VAL A 28 -1.53 4.33 0.62
C VAL A 28 -0.80 3.10 0.10
N ALA A 29 0.12 3.30 -0.86
CA ALA A 29 0.93 2.24 -1.42
C ALA A 29 1.79 1.56 -0.34
N ASP A 30 2.46 2.33 0.51
CA ASP A 30 3.29 1.80 1.60
C ASP A 30 2.49 1.03 2.65
N PHE A 31 1.22 1.40 2.86
CA PHE A 31 0.31 0.65 3.73
C PHE A 31 -0.07 -0.70 3.13
N LEU A 32 -0.35 -0.76 1.82
CA LEU A 32 -0.75 -1.98 1.13
C LEU A 32 0.44 -2.91 0.84
N ALA A 33 1.57 -2.33 0.41
CA ALA A 33 2.76 -3.05 -0.01
C ALA A 33 4.02 -2.26 0.36
N PRO A 34 4.65 -2.56 1.50
CA PRO A 34 5.86 -1.87 1.93
C PRO A 34 6.99 -2.06 0.92
N THR A 35 7.71 -0.98 0.67
CA THR A 35 8.81 -0.94 -0.31
C THR A 35 10.03 -1.70 0.19
N VAL A 36 10.58 -2.58 -0.65
CA VAL A 36 11.80 -3.34 -0.36
C VAL A 36 12.90 -2.98 -1.37
N ALA A 37 14.04 -2.52 -0.87
CA ALA A 37 15.19 -2.23 -1.72
C ALA A 37 15.86 -3.51 -2.21
N VAL A 38 16.06 -3.64 -3.51
CA VAL A 38 16.73 -4.78 -4.14
C VAL A 38 17.95 -4.34 -4.96
N SER A 39 19.00 -5.15 -5.00
CA SER A 39 20.25 -4.84 -5.70
C SER A 39 20.20 -5.16 -7.20
N LYS A 40 19.26 -6.00 -7.64
CA LYS A 40 19.11 -6.44 -9.04
C LYS A 40 17.68 -6.25 -9.48
N ALA A 41 17.45 -5.89 -10.72
CA ALA A 41 16.11 -5.74 -11.27
C ALA A 41 15.34 -7.07 -11.36
N VAL A 42 16.04 -8.17 -11.58
CA VAL A 42 15.46 -9.53 -11.63
C VAL A 42 16.17 -10.39 -10.61
N GLY A 43 15.39 -11.09 -9.79
CA GLY A 43 15.96 -11.96 -8.76
C GLY A 43 14.98 -13.00 -8.26
N ARG A 44 15.44 -13.80 -7.30
CA ARG A 44 14.64 -14.79 -6.59
C ARG A 44 14.65 -14.47 -5.11
N TYR A 45 13.53 -14.73 -4.46
CA TYR A 45 13.42 -14.63 -3.02
C TYR A 45 12.79 -15.90 -2.44
N LYS A 46 13.10 -16.15 -1.17
CA LYS A 46 12.60 -17.31 -0.44
C LYS A 46 11.27 -16.97 0.21
N LYS A 47 10.24 -17.76 -0.10
CA LYS A 47 8.90 -17.64 0.51
C LYS A 47 8.67 -18.84 1.41
N TYR A 48 8.35 -18.56 2.66
CA TYR A 48 7.91 -19.60 3.60
C TYR A 48 6.42 -19.83 3.43
N THR A 49 6.01 -21.07 3.26
CA THR A 49 4.59 -21.44 3.28
C THR A 49 4.07 -21.35 4.72
N GLU A 50 2.97 -20.67 4.94
CA GLU A 50 2.34 -20.51 6.27
C GLU A 50 2.12 -21.85 6.96
N LYS A 51 1.67 -22.84 6.19
CA LYS A 51 1.40 -24.20 6.66
C LYS A 51 2.62 -24.86 7.31
N ASN A 52 3.81 -24.57 6.83
CA ASN A 52 5.05 -25.17 7.34
C ASN A 52 5.67 -24.34 8.46
N ARG A 53 5.51 -23.02 8.45
CA ARG A 53 6.11 -22.14 9.43
C ARG A 53 5.39 -22.15 10.78
N PHE A 54 4.07 -22.40 10.77
CA PHE A 54 3.20 -22.38 11.95
C PHE A 54 2.66 -23.75 12.35
N HIS A 55 3.27 -24.81 11.80
CA HIS A 55 2.96 -26.15 12.24
C HIS A 55 3.48 -26.36 13.68
N ILE A 56 2.58 -26.72 14.58
CA ILE A 56 2.93 -27.09 15.95
C ILE A 56 3.16 -28.59 15.96
N PRO A 57 4.42 -29.07 15.97
CA PRO A 57 4.69 -30.50 16.04
C PRO A 57 4.38 -31.05 17.42
N ASP A 58 4.08 -32.33 17.50
CA ASP A 58 4.05 -33.01 18.78
C ASP A 58 5.46 -33.03 19.39
N THR A 59 5.60 -32.39 20.54
CA THR A 59 6.85 -32.28 21.27
C THR A 59 7.06 -33.39 22.29
N LEU A 60 6.06 -34.28 22.47
CA LEU A 60 6.15 -35.39 23.39
C LEU A 60 7.19 -36.40 22.90
N ARG A 61 8.19 -36.66 23.70
CA ARG A 61 9.27 -37.63 23.42
C ARG A 61 9.28 -38.74 24.46
N THR A 62 9.33 -39.98 24.01
CA THR A 62 9.60 -41.11 24.91
C THR A 62 11.05 -41.11 25.39
N LEU A 63 11.28 -41.58 26.62
CA LEU A 63 12.62 -41.74 27.16
C LEU A 63 13.49 -42.63 26.25
N GLY A 64 14.62 -42.09 25.76
CA GLY A 64 15.49 -42.77 24.78
C GLY A 64 15.08 -42.64 23.30
N GLY A 65 13.93 -42.06 22.99
CA GLY A 65 13.50 -41.81 21.62
C GLY A 65 14.22 -40.62 20.96
N ARG A 66 14.17 -40.55 19.63
CA ARG A 66 14.66 -39.37 18.86
C ARG A 66 13.73 -38.19 19.07
N ALA A 67 14.28 -36.97 19.09
CA ALA A 67 13.51 -35.72 19.04
C ALA A 67 12.86 -35.57 17.67
N THR A 68 11.67 -34.94 17.65
CA THR A 68 10.98 -34.57 16.41
C THR A 68 11.79 -33.52 15.66
N GLU A 69 12.16 -33.80 14.40
CA GLU A 69 12.87 -32.84 13.55
C GLU A 69 11.89 -31.85 12.96
N LEU A 70 12.17 -30.56 13.16
CA LEU A 70 11.42 -29.47 12.53
C LEU A 70 12.08 -29.12 11.19
N LYS A 71 11.38 -29.37 10.08
CA LYS A 71 11.84 -29.01 8.74
C LYS A 71 10.93 -27.93 8.17
N PHE A 72 11.55 -26.84 7.69
CA PHE A 72 10.84 -25.79 6.98
C PHE A 72 11.03 -25.97 5.48
N GLU A 73 9.93 -26.09 4.76
CA GLU A 73 9.96 -26.03 3.30
C GLU A 73 9.91 -24.57 2.86
N VAL A 74 10.81 -24.22 1.96
CA VAL A 74 10.96 -22.88 1.42
C VAL A 74 10.74 -22.94 -0.08
N ALA A 75 9.76 -22.22 -0.58
CA ALA A 75 9.54 -22.05 -2.01
C ALA A 75 10.39 -20.91 -2.55
N ASP A 76 10.86 -21.04 -3.79
CA ASP A 76 11.52 -19.97 -4.53
C ASP A 76 10.51 -19.24 -5.39
N GLU A 77 10.39 -17.93 -5.20
CA GLU A 77 9.62 -17.06 -6.08
C GLU A 77 10.54 -16.05 -6.77
N THR A 78 10.12 -15.56 -7.92
CA THR A 78 10.88 -14.59 -8.72
C THR A 78 10.22 -13.22 -8.63
N TYR A 79 11.05 -12.17 -8.65
CA TYR A 79 10.59 -10.81 -8.84
C TYR A 79 11.23 -10.20 -10.09
N ASN A 80 10.51 -9.29 -10.71
CA ASN A 80 10.97 -8.50 -11.86
C ASN A 80 10.58 -7.04 -11.65
N CYS A 81 11.58 -6.16 -11.62
CA CYS A 81 11.38 -4.73 -11.51
C CYS A 81 11.38 -4.10 -12.90
N GLU A 82 10.30 -3.41 -13.26
CA GLU A 82 10.19 -2.70 -14.52
C GLU A 82 10.62 -1.25 -14.36
N PRO A 83 11.45 -0.71 -15.26
CA PRO A 83 11.85 0.70 -15.21
C PRO A 83 10.69 1.60 -15.65
N HIS A 84 10.44 2.65 -14.87
CA HIS A 84 9.48 3.68 -15.20
C HIS A 84 10.19 5.02 -15.31
N ALA A 85 9.88 5.80 -16.35
CA ALA A 85 10.43 7.12 -16.56
C ALA A 85 9.36 8.07 -17.08
N LEU A 86 9.47 9.33 -16.72
CA LEU A 86 8.66 10.44 -17.22
C LEU A 86 9.62 11.53 -17.68
N ASP A 87 9.27 12.23 -18.76
CA ASP A 87 10.00 13.35 -19.30
C ASP A 87 9.06 14.56 -19.43
N TYR A 88 9.60 15.73 -19.14
CA TYR A 88 8.92 17.01 -19.30
C TYR A 88 9.79 17.92 -20.16
N PRO A 89 9.53 18.00 -21.46
CA PRO A 89 10.30 18.87 -22.36
C PRO A 89 9.98 20.33 -22.08
N VAL A 90 11.01 21.13 -21.88
CA VAL A 90 10.92 22.60 -21.75
C VAL A 90 11.62 23.21 -22.96
N ASP A 91 10.90 24.07 -23.70
CA ASP A 91 11.48 24.82 -24.79
C ASP A 91 12.26 26.03 -24.26
N ASN A 92 13.44 26.27 -24.84
CA ASN A 92 14.26 27.43 -24.47
C ASN A 92 13.55 28.76 -24.71
N LEU A 93 12.66 28.82 -25.70
CA LEU A 93 11.89 30.02 -25.99
C LEU A 93 10.84 30.31 -24.91
N GLU A 94 10.13 29.27 -24.49
CA GLU A 94 9.17 29.34 -23.38
C GLU A 94 9.84 29.79 -22.09
N GLN A 95 11.06 29.29 -21.81
CA GLN A 95 11.82 29.69 -20.63
C GLN A 95 12.28 31.14 -20.69
N LEU A 96 12.63 31.65 -21.88
CA LEU A 96 13.00 33.06 -22.09
C LEU A 96 11.78 33.99 -21.95
N GLU A 97 10.62 33.57 -22.47
CA GLU A 97 9.37 34.33 -22.37
C GLU A 97 8.82 34.38 -20.94
N ALA A 98 9.07 33.35 -20.15
CA ALA A 98 8.68 33.29 -18.73
C ALA A 98 9.45 34.28 -17.84
N ASP A 99 10.57 34.81 -18.30
CA ASP A 99 11.41 35.91 -17.81
C ASP A 99 11.40 36.15 -16.27
N GLY A 100 11.81 35.12 -15.54
CA GLY A 100 11.96 35.20 -14.08
C GLY A 100 10.66 35.18 -13.26
N VAL A 101 9.48 35.17 -13.88
CA VAL A 101 8.20 35.06 -13.17
C VAL A 101 7.88 33.62 -12.85
N MET A 102 8.20 32.69 -13.75
CA MET A 102 8.04 31.25 -13.55
C MET A 102 9.32 30.50 -13.92
N ASN A 103 9.76 29.62 -13.05
CA ASN A 103 10.85 28.71 -13.37
C ASN A 103 10.26 27.41 -13.95
N MET A 104 10.20 27.32 -15.27
CA MET A 104 9.59 26.18 -15.99
C MET A 104 10.25 24.85 -15.64
N LEU A 105 11.57 24.83 -15.39
CA LEU A 105 12.28 23.63 -14.98
C LEU A 105 11.84 23.15 -13.59
N ARG A 106 11.61 24.09 -12.68
CA ARG A 106 11.13 23.79 -11.32
C ARG A 106 9.70 23.27 -11.34
N GLU A 107 8.82 23.94 -12.11
CA GLU A 107 7.44 23.52 -12.29
C GLU A 107 7.37 22.13 -12.94
N GLY A 108 8.18 21.89 -13.97
CA GLY A 108 8.29 20.59 -14.61
C GLY A 108 8.78 19.49 -13.65
N ALA A 109 9.76 19.79 -12.79
CA ALA A 109 10.23 18.84 -11.78
C ALA A 109 9.14 18.49 -10.75
N VAL A 110 8.36 19.48 -10.30
CA VAL A 110 7.20 19.27 -9.42
C VAL A 110 6.15 18.41 -10.10
N ALA A 111 5.78 18.74 -11.33
CA ALA A 111 4.79 17.98 -12.10
C ALA A 111 5.19 16.53 -12.29
N ILE A 112 6.45 16.27 -12.70
CA ILE A 112 6.98 14.91 -12.84
C ILE A 112 6.92 14.15 -11.52
N ALA A 113 7.36 14.77 -10.42
CA ALA A 113 7.38 14.14 -9.11
C ALA A 113 5.97 13.74 -8.65
N GLN A 114 5.00 14.63 -8.78
CA GLN A 114 3.60 14.37 -8.42
C GLN A 114 2.98 13.28 -9.29
N VAL A 115 3.16 13.34 -10.61
CA VAL A 115 2.62 12.32 -11.53
C VAL A 115 3.27 10.97 -11.30
N ALA A 116 4.59 10.92 -11.04
CA ALA A 116 5.30 9.68 -10.73
C ALA A 116 4.78 9.04 -9.43
N ALA A 117 4.59 9.84 -8.38
CA ALA A 117 4.04 9.38 -7.10
C ALA A 117 2.61 8.85 -7.27
N LEU A 118 1.72 9.58 -7.93
CA LEU A 118 0.36 9.14 -8.22
C LEU A 118 0.32 7.86 -9.09
N SER A 119 1.21 7.76 -10.06
CA SER A 119 1.34 6.57 -10.91
C SER A 119 1.78 5.35 -10.09
N HIS A 120 2.68 5.53 -9.13
CA HIS A 120 3.10 4.48 -8.21
C HIS A 120 1.93 4.03 -7.32
N GLU A 121 1.24 4.97 -6.67
CA GLU A 121 0.06 4.70 -5.86
C GLU A 121 -1.00 3.91 -6.63
N LYS A 122 -1.33 4.39 -7.83
CA LYS A 122 -2.32 3.74 -8.69
C LYS A 122 -1.92 2.29 -9.02
N ARG A 123 -0.67 2.05 -9.40
CA ARG A 123 -0.19 0.69 -9.73
C ARG A 123 -0.28 -0.26 -8.55
N VAL A 124 0.09 0.19 -7.34
CA VAL A 124 0.00 -0.65 -6.14
C VAL A 124 -1.45 -0.98 -5.82
N ILE A 125 -2.35 0.01 -5.90
CA ILE A 125 -3.78 -0.19 -5.67
C ILE A 125 -4.38 -1.15 -6.71
N ASP A 126 -4.08 -0.95 -8.00
CA ASP A 126 -4.58 -1.81 -9.08
C ASP A 126 -4.05 -3.25 -8.93
N ALA A 127 -2.79 -3.42 -8.54
CA ALA A 127 -2.20 -4.74 -8.27
C ALA A 127 -2.87 -5.42 -7.07
N ALA A 128 -3.13 -4.68 -5.99
CA ALA A 128 -3.82 -5.19 -4.80
C ALA A 128 -5.26 -5.62 -5.14
N LEU A 129 -6.00 -4.80 -5.87
CA LEU A 129 -7.36 -5.13 -6.32
C LEU A 129 -7.38 -6.35 -7.25
N THR A 130 -6.39 -6.47 -8.12
CA THR A 130 -6.25 -7.64 -9.01
C THR A 130 -5.94 -8.92 -8.23
N ALA A 131 -5.08 -8.83 -7.22
CA ALA A 131 -4.70 -9.97 -6.38
C ALA A 131 -5.87 -10.48 -5.52
N VAL A 132 -6.70 -9.57 -5.00
CA VAL A 132 -7.88 -9.92 -4.20
C VAL A 132 -9.03 -10.44 -5.09
N GLY A 133 -9.08 -10.01 -6.35
CA GLY A 133 -10.17 -10.34 -7.28
C GLY A 133 -11.46 -9.57 -6.97
N ALA A 134 -12.56 -10.05 -7.53
CA ALA A 134 -13.87 -9.45 -7.29
C ALA A 134 -14.34 -9.75 -5.86
N GLY A 135 -14.28 -8.75 -5.00
CA GLY A 135 -14.82 -8.83 -3.65
C GLY A 135 -16.33 -8.90 -3.61
N THR A 136 -16.89 -9.23 -2.46
CA THR A 136 -18.34 -9.18 -2.24
C THR A 136 -18.80 -7.73 -2.13
N ASN A 137 -19.67 -7.31 -3.05
CA ASN A 137 -20.27 -5.98 -3.00
C ASN A 137 -21.25 -5.90 -1.83
N LYS A 138 -21.02 -4.98 -0.92
CA LYS A 138 -21.94 -4.65 0.17
C LYS A 138 -22.66 -3.34 -0.16
N VAL A 139 -23.97 -3.34 -0.03
CA VAL A 139 -24.79 -2.15 -0.23
C VAL A 139 -25.23 -1.62 1.13
N TRP A 140 -24.67 -0.49 1.52
CA TRP A 140 -25.01 0.16 2.78
C TRP A 140 -26.19 1.14 2.58
N ASN A 141 -27.39 0.63 2.78
CA ASN A 141 -28.64 1.40 2.77
C ASN A 141 -29.04 1.79 4.20
N SER A 142 -30.23 2.37 4.36
CA SER A 142 -30.73 2.86 5.64
C SER A 142 -30.92 1.78 6.72
N SER A 143 -31.04 0.52 6.35
CA SER A 143 -31.18 -0.63 7.25
C SER A 143 -29.94 -1.45 7.47
N ALA A 144 -28.84 -1.13 6.77
CA ALA A 144 -27.56 -1.83 6.91
C ALA A 144 -26.77 -1.37 8.14
N ASP A 145 -26.03 -2.28 8.76
CA ASP A 145 -25.02 -1.95 9.77
C ASP A 145 -23.61 -2.08 9.18
N PRO A 146 -23.05 -0.99 8.65
CA PRO A 146 -21.71 -1.01 8.05
C PRO A 146 -20.60 -1.40 9.04
N VAL A 147 -20.80 -1.14 10.34
CA VAL A 147 -19.81 -1.49 11.36
C VAL A 147 -19.76 -2.99 11.55
N ALA A 148 -20.92 -3.64 11.63
CA ALA A 148 -20.99 -5.10 11.73
C ALA A 148 -20.39 -5.78 10.51
N ASP A 149 -20.58 -5.22 9.31
CA ASP A 149 -19.97 -5.73 8.07
C ASP A 149 -18.43 -5.62 8.11
N VAL A 150 -17.90 -4.47 8.53
CA VAL A 150 -16.43 -4.27 8.65
C VAL A 150 -15.85 -5.18 9.74
N ASP A 151 -16.51 -5.29 10.89
CA ASP A 151 -16.06 -6.16 11.98
C ASP A 151 -16.02 -7.64 11.55
N ALA A 152 -17.01 -8.07 10.76
CA ALA A 152 -17.04 -9.42 10.21
C ALA A 152 -15.87 -9.69 9.27
N GLU A 153 -15.52 -8.74 8.38
CA GLU A 153 -14.38 -8.89 7.48
C GLU A 153 -13.04 -8.83 8.23
N ILE A 154 -12.91 -7.99 9.25
CA ILE A 154 -11.72 -7.99 10.14
C ILE A 154 -11.55 -9.36 10.80
N LEU A 155 -12.64 -9.94 11.32
CA LEU A 155 -12.61 -11.28 11.90
C LEU A 155 -12.22 -12.36 10.87
N ASN A 156 -12.70 -12.23 9.63
CA ASN A 156 -12.33 -13.15 8.55
C ASN A 156 -10.82 -13.08 8.26
N VAL A 157 -10.25 -11.88 8.18
CA VAL A 157 -8.82 -11.67 8.01
C VAL A 157 -8.03 -12.26 9.17
N ILE A 158 -8.44 -12.01 10.41
CA ILE A 158 -7.78 -12.55 11.61
C ILE A 158 -7.81 -14.08 11.61
N LYS A 159 -8.92 -14.70 11.24
CA LYS A 159 -9.04 -16.16 11.14
C LYS A 159 -8.21 -16.76 10.00
N ALA A 160 -8.08 -16.03 8.89
CA ALA A 160 -7.29 -16.47 7.75
C ALA A 160 -5.79 -16.30 7.97
N CYS A 161 -5.38 -15.35 8.81
CA CYS A 161 -3.99 -15.02 9.08
C CYS A 161 -3.54 -15.61 10.42
N ALA A 162 -2.47 -16.41 10.42
CA ALA A 162 -1.93 -17.03 11.64
C ALA A 162 -1.49 -16.02 12.72
N PHE A 163 -1.16 -14.77 12.32
CA PHE A 163 -0.72 -13.70 13.22
C PHE A 163 -1.62 -12.44 13.19
N GLY A 164 -2.78 -12.50 12.60
CA GLY A 164 -3.66 -11.35 12.43
C GLY A 164 -4.00 -10.65 13.76
N SER A 165 -4.18 -11.40 14.83
CA SER A 165 -4.46 -10.86 16.17
C SER A 165 -3.28 -10.12 16.81
N VAL A 166 -2.05 -10.43 16.42
CA VAL A 166 -0.83 -9.83 16.97
C VAL A 166 -0.43 -8.56 16.23
N MET A 167 -0.56 -8.58 14.90
CA MET A 167 -0.13 -7.46 14.05
C MET A 167 -1.18 -6.36 13.90
N GLY A 168 -2.42 -6.64 14.27
CA GLY A 168 -3.55 -5.75 14.00
C GLY A 168 -4.02 -5.83 12.54
N VAL A 169 -5.24 -5.34 12.31
CA VAL A 169 -5.83 -5.26 10.98
C VAL A 169 -6.20 -3.80 10.70
N GLY A 170 -5.68 -3.26 9.60
CA GLY A 170 -6.03 -1.93 9.13
C GLY A 170 -7.12 -2.00 8.05
N VAL A 171 -7.96 -0.99 8.00
CA VAL A 171 -9.02 -0.87 6.99
C VAL A 171 -8.79 0.40 6.18
N LEU A 172 -8.76 0.26 4.86
CA LEU A 172 -8.65 1.38 3.93
C LEU A 172 -10.00 1.66 3.29
N PHE A 173 -10.50 2.87 3.45
CA PHE A 173 -11.74 3.32 2.84
C PHE A 173 -11.46 4.25 1.66
N GLY A 174 -12.14 4.03 0.53
CA GLY A 174 -12.25 5.05 -0.50
C GLY A 174 -13.16 6.20 -0.03
N ALA A 175 -12.96 7.41 -0.57
CA ALA A 175 -13.68 8.62 -0.14
C ALA A 175 -15.21 8.47 -0.19
N SER A 176 -15.74 7.84 -1.24
CA SER A 176 -17.19 7.59 -1.37
C SER A 176 -17.70 6.60 -0.32
N ALA A 177 -16.99 5.49 -0.12
CA ALA A 177 -17.34 4.49 0.88
C ALA A 177 -17.29 5.07 2.30
N TRP A 178 -16.26 5.87 2.60
CA TRP A 178 -16.14 6.58 3.87
C TRP A 178 -17.31 7.54 4.11
N ASN A 179 -17.72 8.28 3.08
CA ASN A 179 -18.85 9.20 3.20
C ASN A 179 -20.15 8.46 3.51
N VAL A 180 -20.40 7.32 2.91
CA VAL A 180 -21.57 6.47 3.20
C VAL A 180 -21.46 5.88 4.60
N PHE A 181 -20.29 5.33 4.97
CA PHE A 181 -20.01 4.75 6.27
C PHE A 181 -20.30 5.73 7.42
N LYS A 182 -19.65 6.90 7.41
CA LYS A 182 -19.81 7.90 8.49
C LYS A 182 -21.22 8.45 8.64
N ASN A 183 -22.02 8.43 7.55
CA ASN A 183 -23.39 8.93 7.54
C ASN A 183 -24.43 7.85 7.84
N ALA A 184 -24.06 6.59 7.94
CA ALA A 184 -24.98 5.50 8.26
C ALA A 184 -25.62 5.69 9.63
N ALA A 185 -26.92 5.40 9.73
CA ALA A 185 -27.70 5.56 10.97
C ALA A 185 -27.09 4.73 12.12
N ALA A 186 -26.63 3.52 11.84
CA ALA A 186 -25.99 2.65 12.81
C ALA A 186 -24.71 3.24 13.39
N VAL A 187 -23.89 3.93 12.57
CA VAL A 187 -22.65 4.60 13.01
C VAL A 187 -23.00 5.81 13.87
N ARG A 188 -23.90 6.68 13.39
CA ARG A 188 -24.34 7.88 14.11
C ARG A 188 -25.01 7.53 15.44
N GLY A 189 -25.84 6.49 15.48
CA GLY A 189 -26.51 6.04 16.70
C GLY A 189 -25.53 5.62 17.81
N ARG A 190 -24.41 5.01 17.46
CA ARG A 190 -23.36 4.63 18.44
C ARG A 190 -22.70 5.85 19.09
N PHE A 191 -22.54 6.95 18.37
CA PHE A 191 -21.96 8.19 18.92
C PHE A 191 -22.96 8.95 19.80
N VAL A 192 -24.23 8.96 19.46
CA VAL A 192 -25.27 9.65 20.24
C VAL A 192 -25.47 9.01 21.60
N VAL A 193 -25.41 7.69 21.71
CA VAL A 193 -25.55 6.97 22.99
C VAL A 193 -24.35 7.23 23.92
N GLY A 194 -23.17 7.50 23.37
CA GLY A 194 -21.96 7.82 24.15
C GLY A 194 -21.88 9.26 24.66
N ALA A 195 -22.63 10.21 24.08
CA ALA A 195 -22.56 11.64 24.40
C ALA A 195 -23.55 12.18 25.43
N GLY A 196 -24.41 11.36 26.01
CA GLY A 196 -25.37 11.88 26.97
C GLY A 196 -26.50 10.91 27.33
N GLY A 197 -26.17 9.86 28.00
CA GLY A 197 -27.15 8.97 28.57
C GLY A 197 -27.90 9.62 29.72
N LYS A 198 -28.99 10.28 29.44
CA LYS A 198 -30.20 10.28 30.31
C LYS A 198 -31.35 9.93 29.42
N ALA A 199 -31.68 8.64 29.37
CA ALA A 199 -33.03 8.24 29.08
C ALA A 199 -33.90 8.66 30.29
N GLY A 200 -34.82 9.58 30.04
CA GLY A 200 -35.98 9.80 30.91
C GLY A 200 -36.98 8.68 30.69
#